data_ad5f6144b6d157e0c37b31bd43e4dc69
#
_entry.id   ad5f6144b6d157e0c37b31bd43e4dc69
#
_cell.length_a   1.000
_cell.length_b   1.000
_cell.length_c   1.000
_cell.angle_alpha   90.00
_cell.angle_beta   90.00
_cell.angle_gamma   90.00
#
_symmetry.space_group_name_H-M   'P 1'
#
loop_
_entity.id
_entity.type
_entity.pdbx_description
1 polymer ?
#
loop_
_entity_poly.entity_id
_entity_poly.type
_entity_poly.pdbx_seq_one_letter_code
_entity_poly.pdbx_strand_id
1 'polypeptide(L)'
;MSNKKLTTSSGAPVVDNNNVLTAGRHGPMLLQDVWFLEKLAHFDREVIPERRMHAKGSGAYGNFTVTHDITKYTRAKIFSEIGKKTPLIVRFSTVAGERGAADAERDIRGFAIKFYTEEGNWDLVGNNTPVFYLRDPLKFPDLNHVVKRDPHTNLRNLVYKWDFFSQLPEAFHQLTIDFSDRGLPKSYRYMHGFGSHTFSFINADNKRFWIKFHFRSEQGIVNLMDEEAEKLIGKDRESSQRDLFEAIERGDFPRWKMQIQVMPEEEAAKALYNVFDLTKVWPHSDYPLLDVGFLELNHNPDNYFAEVEQLAMNPANVVPGIGFSPDKMLQGRLFSYGDAHRYRLGVNHHQIPVNAPRCPFHNYHRDGAMRVDGNSGNGATYEPNSFGLFQEQPDFSEPELTVDGAAAHWNHREDTDYYSQPRALFNLLSEEEHQRIYTRIAAELSQVPEDIQKRALHHFEQIHPDYSEGIIHALNRIK
;
A
#
# COMPACT_ATOMS: atom_id res chain seq x y z
N MET A 1 -8.20 -24.67 -31.07
CA MET A 1 -7.94 -25.09 -29.67
C MET A 1 -8.64 -26.44 -29.48
N SER A 2 -7.95 -27.49 -29.00
CA SER A 2 -8.62 -28.75 -28.68
C SER A 2 -9.53 -28.53 -27.48
N ASN A 3 -10.81 -28.89 -27.59
CA ASN A 3 -11.75 -28.79 -26.47
C ASN A 3 -11.25 -29.68 -25.32
N LYS A 4 -10.82 -29.06 -24.20
CA LYS A 4 -10.47 -29.79 -22.97
C LYS A 4 -11.74 -30.50 -22.45
N LYS A 5 -11.62 -31.78 -22.11
CA LYS A 5 -12.70 -32.55 -21.52
C LYS A 5 -12.89 -32.17 -20.05
N LEU A 6 -14.15 -31.97 -19.65
CA LEU A 6 -14.51 -31.63 -18.28
C LEU A 6 -14.35 -32.85 -17.37
N THR A 7 -13.70 -32.62 -16.19
CA THR A 7 -13.50 -33.65 -15.17
C THR A 7 -13.83 -33.12 -13.79
N THR A 8 -14.08 -33.99 -12.83
CA THR A 8 -14.02 -33.70 -11.40
C THR A 8 -12.59 -33.31 -10.97
N SER A 9 -12.37 -32.79 -9.76
CA SER A 9 -11.04 -32.51 -9.21
C SER A 9 -10.20 -33.79 -9.05
N SER A 10 -10.81 -34.96 -8.93
CA SER A 10 -10.13 -36.26 -8.90
C SER A 10 -9.85 -36.83 -10.30
N GLY A 11 -10.22 -36.13 -11.37
CA GLY A 11 -9.95 -36.52 -12.76
C GLY A 11 -11.01 -37.41 -13.43
N ALA A 12 -12.12 -37.72 -12.76
CA ALA A 12 -13.19 -38.50 -13.35
C ALA A 12 -13.98 -37.70 -14.39
N PRO A 13 -14.41 -38.28 -15.54
CA PRO A 13 -15.18 -37.56 -16.53
C PRO A 13 -16.50 -37.04 -15.98
N VAL A 14 -16.84 -35.80 -16.31
CA VAL A 14 -18.16 -35.21 -16.01
C VAL A 14 -19.09 -35.49 -17.19
N VAL A 15 -20.20 -36.18 -16.91
CA VAL A 15 -21.16 -36.63 -17.93
C VAL A 15 -22.11 -35.52 -18.36
N ASP A 16 -22.63 -34.76 -17.39
CA ASP A 16 -23.54 -33.63 -17.60
C ASP A 16 -23.19 -32.49 -16.64
N ASN A 17 -23.07 -31.28 -17.16
CA ASN A 17 -22.81 -30.06 -16.37
C ASN A 17 -24.02 -29.11 -16.36
N ASN A 18 -25.12 -29.50 -16.95
CA ASN A 18 -26.32 -28.67 -17.07
C ASN A 18 -27.47 -29.16 -16.21
N ASN A 19 -27.50 -30.46 -15.90
CA ASN A 19 -28.61 -31.11 -15.18
C ASN A 19 -28.06 -31.99 -14.05
N VAL A 20 -28.65 -31.86 -12.85
CA VAL A 20 -28.36 -32.76 -11.72
C VAL A 20 -29.01 -34.13 -11.92
N LEU A 21 -28.45 -35.16 -11.32
CA LEU A 21 -28.99 -36.49 -11.33
C LEU A 21 -30.26 -36.57 -10.45
N THR A 22 -31.39 -37.01 -11.07
CA THR A 22 -32.67 -37.14 -10.39
C THR A 22 -33.30 -38.55 -10.57
N ALA A 23 -34.15 -38.93 -9.67
CA ALA A 23 -34.98 -40.15 -9.79
C ALA A 23 -36.21 -39.87 -10.65
N GLY A 24 -36.05 -40.01 -11.98
CA GLY A 24 -37.04 -39.64 -12.98
C GLY A 24 -37.04 -38.13 -13.29
N ARG A 25 -37.79 -37.74 -14.34
CA ARG A 25 -37.76 -36.37 -14.92
C ARG A 25 -38.08 -35.24 -13.92
N HIS A 26 -38.97 -35.50 -12.97
CA HIS A 26 -39.45 -34.55 -11.96
C HIS A 26 -39.24 -35.08 -10.53
N GLY A 27 -38.42 -36.10 -10.38
CA GLY A 27 -38.14 -36.72 -9.11
C GLY A 27 -37.09 -35.96 -8.27
N PRO A 28 -36.83 -36.45 -7.06
CA PRO A 28 -35.82 -35.85 -6.20
C PRO A 28 -34.41 -36.03 -6.74
N MET A 29 -33.52 -35.07 -6.41
CA MET A 29 -32.10 -35.16 -6.69
C MET A 29 -31.45 -36.29 -5.85
N LEU A 30 -30.44 -36.94 -6.41
CA LEU A 30 -29.68 -37.98 -5.74
C LEU A 30 -28.28 -37.48 -5.33
N LEU A 31 -27.90 -37.69 -4.08
CA LEU A 31 -26.59 -37.28 -3.53
C LEU A 31 -25.40 -37.98 -4.22
N GLN A 32 -25.63 -39.06 -4.97
CA GLN A 32 -24.56 -39.70 -5.74
C GLN A 32 -24.12 -38.90 -6.97
N ASP A 33 -24.71 -37.74 -7.25
CA ASP A 33 -24.18 -36.76 -8.19
C ASP A 33 -22.96 -36.04 -7.61
N VAL A 34 -21.80 -36.71 -7.67
CA VAL A 34 -20.55 -36.25 -7.05
C VAL A 34 -20.09 -34.90 -7.67
N TRP A 35 -20.33 -34.70 -8.98
CA TRP A 35 -19.97 -33.44 -9.62
C TRP A 35 -20.77 -32.25 -9.05
N PHE A 36 -22.07 -32.43 -8.83
CA PHE A 36 -22.90 -31.41 -8.22
C PHE A 36 -22.42 -31.04 -6.80
N LEU A 37 -22.11 -32.04 -5.94
CA LEU A 37 -21.63 -31.84 -4.59
C LEU A 37 -20.28 -31.07 -4.60
N GLU A 38 -19.36 -31.50 -5.45
CA GLU A 38 -18.04 -30.87 -5.58
C GLU A 38 -18.16 -29.41 -6.06
N LYS A 39 -18.97 -29.17 -7.09
CA LYS A 39 -19.18 -27.85 -7.68
C LYS A 39 -19.75 -26.87 -6.67
N LEU A 40 -20.75 -27.23 -5.88
CA LEU A 40 -21.31 -26.38 -4.83
C LEU A 40 -20.33 -26.17 -3.69
N ALA A 41 -19.71 -27.24 -3.21
CA ALA A 41 -18.75 -27.16 -2.09
C ALA A 41 -17.56 -26.26 -2.45
N HIS A 42 -17.09 -26.28 -3.70
CA HIS A 42 -16.03 -25.38 -4.17
C HIS A 42 -16.53 -23.94 -4.26
N PHE A 43 -17.69 -23.72 -4.88
CA PHE A 43 -18.29 -22.40 -5.04
C PHE A 43 -18.46 -21.66 -3.71
N ASP A 44 -18.93 -22.34 -2.67
CA ASP A 44 -19.10 -21.74 -1.34
C ASP A 44 -17.80 -21.20 -0.74
N ARG A 45 -16.64 -21.61 -1.27
CA ARG A 45 -15.30 -21.28 -0.78
C ARG A 45 -14.41 -20.55 -1.79
N GLU A 46 -14.98 -20.06 -2.89
CA GLU A 46 -14.27 -19.26 -3.90
C GLU A 46 -13.89 -17.84 -3.42
N VAL A 47 -13.97 -17.59 -2.13
CA VAL A 47 -13.69 -16.31 -1.51
C VAL A 47 -12.58 -16.45 -0.47
N ILE A 48 -11.77 -15.39 -0.37
CA ILE A 48 -10.81 -15.19 0.73
C ILE A 48 -11.16 -13.89 1.45
N PRO A 49 -10.75 -13.69 2.71
CA PRO A 49 -10.97 -12.42 3.41
C PRO A 49 -10.42 -11.24 2.59
N GLU A 50 -11.18 -10.16 2.48
CA GLU A 50 -10.66 -8.93 1.88
C GLU A 50 -9.51 -8.36 2.74
N ARG A 51 -8.64 -7.54 2.15
CA ARG A 51 -7.63 -6.81 2.91
C ARG A 51 -8.30 -5.86 3.88
N ARG A 52 -7.77 -5.77 5.11
CA ARG A 52 -8.33 -4.90 6.14
C ARG A 52 -8.38 -3.43 5.71
N MET A 53 -7.35 -2.97 5.02
CA MET A 53 -7.30 -1.72 4.25
C MET A 53 -6.88 -2.06 2.82
N HIS A 54 -7.11 -1.16 1.87
CA HIS A 54 -6.76 -1.38 0.47
C HIS A 54 -7.50 -2.56 -0.20
N ALA A 55 -8.74 -2.85 0.21
CA ALA A 55 -9.50 -3.98 -0.32
C ALA A 55 -9.80 -3.83 -1.82
N LYS A 56 -10.28 -2.65 -2.26
CA LYS A 56 -10.47 -2.31 -3.66
C LYS A 56 -9.13 -1.95 -4.31
N GLY A 57 -8.76 -2.60 -5.40
CA GLY A 57 -7.51 -2.29 -6.09
C GLY A 57 -7.30 -3.05 -7.39
N SER A 58 -6.28 -2.67 -8.12
CA SER A 58 -5.89 -3.18 -9.44
C SER A 58 -4.39 -3.45 -9.48
N GLY A 59 -3.96 -4.36 -10.35
CA GLY A 59 -2.54 -4.66 -10.52
C GLY A 59 -2.13 -4.65 -11.99
N ALA A 60 -0.85 -4.41 -12.23
CA ALA A 60 -0.22 -4.55 -13.54
C ALA A 60 1.25 -4.92 -13.38
N TYR A 61 1.75 -5.70 -14.33
CA TYR A 61 3.16 -6.08 -14.41
C TYR A 61 3.96 -5.11 -15.26
N GLY A 62 5.24 -5.10 -15.03
CA GLY A 62 6.16 -4.29 -15.78
C GLY A 62 7.61 -4.52 -15.42
N ASN A 63 8.44 -3.52 -15.69
CA ASN A 63 9.85 -3.55 -15.37
C ASN A 63 10.30 -2.23 -14.76
N PHE A 64 11.25 -2.32 -13.83
CA PHE A 64 12.07 -1.21 -13.39
C PHE A 64 13.36 -1.20 -14.20
N THR A 65 13.77 -0.04 -14.72
CA THR A 65 15.03 0.14 -15.45
C THR A 65 15.88 1.18 -14.75
N VAL A 66 17.11 0.84 -14.40
CA VAL A 66 18.10 1.77 -13.82
C VAL A 66 18.60 2.73 -14.88
N THR A 67 18.65 4.02 -14.57
CA THR A 67 19.18 5.06 -15.49
C THR A 67 20.35 5.85 -14.91
N HIS A 68 20.54 5.82 -13.60
CA HIS A 68 21.60 6.55 -12.90
C HIS A 68 22.30 5.64 -11.91
N ASP A 69 23.60 5.83 -11.77
CA ASP A 69 24.40 5.10 -10.81
C ASP A 69 24.19 5.66 -9.40
N ILE A 70 23.68 4.79 -8.51
CA ILE A 70 23.51 5.06 -7.07
C ILE A 70 24.29 4.06 -6.20
N THR A 71 25.22 3.30 -6.77
CA THR A 71 25.99 2.26 -6.05
C THR A 71 26.81 2.80 -4.87
N LYS A 72 27.14 4.09 -4.87
CA LYS A 72 27.77 4.75 -3.71
C LYS A 72 26.89 4.76 -2.44
N TYR A 73 25.56 4.55 -2.60
CA TYR A 73 24.62 4.57 -1.46
C TYR A 73 24.12 3.17 -1.10
N THR A 74 24.09 2.22 -2.05
CA THR A 74 23.55 0.89 -1.81
C THR A 74 24.30 -0.19 -2.59
N ARG A 75 24.49 -1.36 -1.94
CA ARG A 75 25.00 -2.58 -2.58
C ARG A 75 23.93 -3.46 -3.21
N ALA A 76 22.65 -3.05 -3.15
CA ALA A 76 21.55 -3.84 -3.69
C ALA A 76 21.71 -4.06 -5.21
N LYS A 77 21.71 -5.32 -5.63
CA LYS A 77 21.96 -5.68 -7.02
C LYS A 77 20.94 -5.14 -8.00
N ILE A 78 19.72 -4.86 -7.56
CA ILE A 78 18.72 -4.19 -8.40
C ILE A 78 19.21 -2.86 -8.99
N PHE A 79 20.16 -2.17 -8.32
CA PHE A 79 20.74 -0.88 -8.72
C PHE A 79 22.18 -0.97 -9.23
N SER A 80 22.71 -2.18 -9.44
CA SER A 80 24.15 -2.41 -9.68
C SER A 80 24.66 -1.89 -11.02
N GLU A 81 23.81 -1.67 -12.01
CA GLU A 81 24.22 -1.34 -13.38
C GLU A 81 23.16 -0.50 -14.09
N ILE A 82 23.61 0.56 -14.78
CA ILE A 82 22.74 1.37 -15.65
C ILE A 82 22.22 0.50 -16.81
N GLY A 83 20.93 0.58 -17.08
CA GLY A 83 20.24 -0.24 -18.08
C GLY A 83 19.71 -1.57 -17.56
N LYS A 84 20.08 -1.97 -16.35
CA LYS A 84 19.54 -3.18 -15.72
C LYS A 84 18.02 -3.10 -15.57
N LYS A 85 17.35 -4.19 -15.97
CA LYS A 85 15.90 -4.33 -15.87
C LYS A 85 15.53 -5.38 -14.82
N THR A 86 14.61 -5.02 -13.94
CA THR A 86 14.06 -5.91 -12.91
C THR A 86 12.55 -6.03 -13.09
N PRO A 87 12.00 -7.25 -13.26
CA PRO A 87 10.55 -7.45 -13.35
C PRO A 87 9.85 -7.03 -12.06
N LEU A 88 8.64 -6.51 -12.19
CA LEU A 88 7.84 -6.10 -11.04
C LEU A 88 6.34 -6.30 -11.28
N ILE A 89 5.57 -6.22 -10.19
CA ILE A 89 4.13 -5.99 -10.22
C ILE A 89 3.82 -4.79 -9.32
N VAL A 90 2.96 -3.90 -9.80
CA VAL A 90 2.41 -2.81 -8.99
C VAL A 90 0.96 -3.12 -8.65
N ARG A 91 0.55 -2.84 -7.42
CA ARG A 91 -0.85 -2.84 -7.03
C ARG A 91 -1.25 -1.44 -6.57
N PHE A 92 -2.22 -0.86 -7.26
CA PHE A 92 -2.92 0.36 -6.85
C PHE A 92 -4.20 0.01 -6.09
N SER A 93 -4.66 0.91 -5.22
CA SER A 93 -5.87 0.67 -4.43
C SER A 93 -6.41 1.98 -3.83
N THR A 94 -7.69 2.02 -3.47
CA THR A 94 -8.17 2.95 -2.44
C THR A 94 -7.73 2.45 -1.07
N VAL A 95 -7.89 3.22 0.00
CA VAL A 95 -7.44 2.84 1.36
C VAL A 95 -8.61 2.43 2.23
N ALA A 96 -9.60 3.30 2.44
CA ALA A 96 -10.73 3.05 3.33
C ALA A 96 -11.85 2.21 2.70
N GLY A 97 -11.95 2.19 1.36
CA GLY A 97 -12.99 1.48 0.64
C GLY A 97 -12.96 -0.04 0.87
N GLU A 98 -14.14 -0.66 0.95
CA GLU A 98 -14.33 -2.10 0.91
C GLU A 98 -14.11 -2.62 -0.53
N ARG A 99 -14.12 -3.94 -0.72
CA ARG A 99 -13.89 -4.59 -2.03
C ARG A 99 -14.79 -4.08 -3.15
N GLY A 100 -16.05 -3.71 -2.85
CA GLY A 100 -17.02 -3.15 -3.79
C GLY A 100 -17.06 -1.62 -3.88
N ALA A 101 -16.16 -0.89 -3.24
CA ALA A 101 -16.08 0.57 -3.31
C ALA A 101 -15.71 1.05 -4.72
N ALA A 102 -15.96 2.33 -5.00
CA ALA A 102 -15.62 2.92 -6.29
C ALA A 102 -14.18 3.46 -6.30
N ASP A 103 -13.51 3.36 -7.45
CA ASP A 103 -12.13 3.84 -7.62
C ASP A 103 -12.02 5.38 -7.50
N ALA A 104 -13.08 6.11 -7.87
CA ALA A 104 -13.09 7.57 -7.87
C ALA A 104 -13.57 8.19 -6.55
N GLU A 105 -13.71 7.42 -5.47
CA GLU A 105 -13.97 7.99 -4.14
C GLU A 105 -12.77 8.81 -3.65
N ARG A 106 -13.05 9.89 -2.88
CA ARG A 106 -11.99 10.67 -2.21
C ARG A 106 -11.34 9.81 -1.14
N ASP A 107 -10.06 9.51 -1.34
CA ASP A 107 -9.27 8.65 -0.46
C ASP A 107 -7.78 8.79 -0.81
N ILE A 108 -6.89 8.37 0.07
CA ILE A 108 -5.51 8.04 -0.28
C ILE A 108 -5.53 6.89 -1.28
N ARG A 109 -4.53 6.82 -2.16
CA ARG A 109 -4.32 5.67 -3.04
C ARG A 109 -3.08 4.90 -2.62
N GLY A 110 -3.23 3.57 -2.48
CA GLY A 110 -2.09 2.68 -2.35
C GLY A 110 -1.27 2.65 -3.64
N PHE A 111 0.03 2.60 -3.47
CA PHE A 111 1.04 2.46 -4.53
C PHE A 111 2.06 1.43 -4.03
N ALA A 112 1.78 0.15 -4.25
CA ALA A 112 2.58 -0.93 -3.72
C ALA A 112 3.28 -1.68 -4.86
N ILE A 113 4.59 -1.89 -4.73
CA ILE A 113 5.45 -2.50 -5.75
C ILE A 113 6.12 -3.72 -5.15
N LYS A 114 6.08 -4.83 -5.88
CA LYS A 114 6.95 -6.00 -5.65
C LYS A 114 7.96 -6.08 -6.78
N PHE A 115 9.24 -5.96 -6.46
CA PHE A 115 10.34 -6.20 -7.38
C PHE A 115 10.82 -7.64 -7.21
N TYR A 116 10.87 -8.39 -8.32
CA TYR A 116 11.40 -9.75 -8.35
C TYR A 116 12.89 -9.69 -8.68
N THR A 117 13.71 -9.47 -7.65
CA THR A 117 15.16 -9.33 -7.83
C THR A 117 15.88 -10.68 -7.81
N GLU A 118 17.12 -10.69 -8.23
CA GLU A 118 17.98 -11.87 -8.17
C GLU A 118 18.43 -12.24 -6.73
N GLU A 119 18.20 -11.33 -5.75
CA GLU A 119 18.55 -11.52 -4.34
C GLU A 119 17.33 -11.83 -3.47
N GLY A 120 16.13 -11.81 -4.04
CA GLY A 120 14.85 -12.00 -3.34
C GLY A 120 13.79 -11.04 -3.83
N ASN A 121 12.61 -11.12 -3.24
CA ASN A 121 11.57 -10.12 -3.46
C ASN A 121 11.85 -8.89 -2.59
N TRP A 122 11.81 -7.72 -3.22
CA TRP A 122 11.76 -6.45 -2.50
C TRP A 122 10.37 -5.83 -2.67
N ASP A 123 9.68 -5.56 -1.56
CA ASP A 123 8.35 -4.97 -1.55
C ASP A 123 8.40 -3.54 -1.01
N LEU A 124 8.11 -2.56 -1.85
CA LEU A 124 7.94 -1.16 -1.45
C LEU A 124 6.45 -0.83 -1.39
N VAL A 125 5.88 -0.86 -0.20
CA VAL A 125 4.44 -0.72 0.02
C VAL A 125 4.11 0.72 0.43
N GLY A 126 3.89 1.57 -0.55
CA GLY A 126 3.68 3.01 -0.42
C GLY A 126 2.27 3.49 -0.76
N ASN A 127 2.12 4.80 -0.83
CA ASN A 127 0.89 5.53 -1.16
C ASN A 127 1.17 6.63 -2.20
N ASN A 128 0.10 7.29 -2.65
CA ASN A 128 0.19 8.50 -3.49
C ASN A 128 0.47 9.78 -2.68
N THR A 129 0.74 9.66 -1.38
CA THR A 129 1.05 10.77 -0.47
C THR A 129 2.39 10.55 0.22
N PRO A 130 3.20 11.60 0.41
CA PRO A 130 4.51 11.49 1.04
C PRO A 130 4.45 11.32 2.55
N VAL A 131 3.31 11.54 3.17
CA VAL A 131 3.06 11.46 4.61
C VAL A 131 1.83 10.58 4.91
N PHE A 132 1.55 10.37 6.20
CA PHE A 132 0.37 9.66 6.67
C PHE A 132 -0.23 10.38 7.89
N TYR A 133 -1.44 10.00 8.31
CA TYR A 133 -2.14 10.62 9.44
C TYR A 133 -1.48 10.40 10.81
N LEU A 134 -0.71 9.32 10.94
CA LEU A 134 -0.25 8.79 12.21
C LEU A 134 1.26 8.60 12.22
N ARG A 135 1.86 8.85 13.37
CA ARG A 135 3.28 8.55 13.65
C ARG A 135 3.48 7.38 14.60
N ASP A 136 2.40 6.88 15.23
CA ASP A 136 2.44 5.77 16.16
C ASP A 136 1.52 4.64 15.68
N PRO A 137 2.04 3.42 15.48
CA PRO A 137 1.28 2.29 14.94
C PRO A 137 0.17 1.80 15.88
N LEU A 138 0.25 2.10 17.18
CA LEU A 138 -0.80 1.75 18.15
C LEU A 138 -2.16 2.40 17.79
N LYS A 139 -2.14 3.54 17.08
CA LYS A 139 -3.33 4.26 16.63
C LYS A 139 -3.88 3.79 15.29
N PHE A 140 -3.21 2.88 14.61
CA PHE A 140 -3.67 2.41 13.29
C PHE A 140 -4.99 1.62 13.33
N PRO A 141 -5.24 0.72 14.31
CA PRO A 141 -6.55 0.09 14.45
C PRO A 141 -7.67 1.11 14.72
N ASP A 142 -7.41 2.13 15.55
CA ASP A 142 -8.38 3.18 15.86
C ASP A 142 -8.73 3.98 14.59
N LEU A 143 -7.72 4.40 13.82
CA LEU A 143 -7.93 5.04 12.52
C LEU A 143 -8.80 4.17 11.60
N ASN A 144 -8.52 2.87 11.53
CA ASN A 144 -9.32 1.97 10.71
C ASN A 144 -10.80 1.94 11.16
N HIS A 145 -11.04 1.89 12.47
CA HIS A 145 -12.40 1.86 13.01
C HIS A 145 -13.19 3.13 12.65
N VAL A 146 -12.58 4.31 12.72
CA VAL A 146 -13.30 5.58 12.47
C VAL A 146 -13.54 5.89 11.00
N VAL A 147 -12.72 5.36 10.07
CA VAL A 147 -12.90 5.56 8.63
C VAL A 147 -13.72 4.46 7.95
N LYS A 148 -13.95 3.33 8.62
CA LYS A 148 -14.77 2.22 8.10
C LYS A 148 -16.25 2.40 8.52
N ARG A 149 -16.80 1.45 9.24
CA ARG A 149 -18.22 1.35 9.55
C ARG A 149 -18.48 1.51 11.04
N ASP A 150 -19.46 2.31 11.38
CA ASP A 150 -20.03 2.41 12.72
C ASP A 150 -20.61 1.04 13.13
N PRO A 151 -20.26 0.51 14.32
CA PRO A 151 -20.68 -0.83 14.72
C PRO A 151 -22.19 -0.97 15.01
N HIS A 152 -22.89 0.15 15.23
CA HIS A 152 -24.33 0.14 15.48
C HIS A 152 -25.14 0.24 14.18
N THR A 153 -24.77 1.17 13.31
CA THR A 153 -25.54 1.50 12.09
C THR A 153 -25.02 0.81 10.84
N ASN A 154 -23.78 0.33 10.86
CA ASN A 154 -23.02 -0.13 9.69
C ASN A 154 -22.87 0.93 8.58
N LEU A 155 -22.97 2.21 8.92
CA LEU A 155 -22.76 3.34 8.02
C LEU A 155 -21.39 3.98 8.30
N ARG A 156 -20.86 4.73 7.36
CA ARG A 156 -19.73 5.65 7.64
C ARG A 156 -20.20 6.74 8.57
N ASN A 157 -19.42 7.10 9.57
CA ASN A 157 -19.79 8.03 10.63
C ASN A 157 -18.81 9.22 10.67
N LEU A 158 -19.26 10.37 10.16
CA LEU A 158 -18.45 11.60 10.14
C LEU A 158 -18.16 12.16 11.53
N VAL A 159 -19.08 11.92 12.50
CA VAL A 159 -18.86 12.36 13.89
C VAL A 159 -17.65 11.66 14.47
N TYR A 160 -17.57 10.32 14.35
CA TYR A 160 -16.40 9.55 14.84
C TYR A 160 -15.12 9.91 14.08
N LYS A 161 -15.21 10.08 12.76
CA LYS A 161 -14.08 10.51 11.95
C LYS A 161 -13.48 11.82 12.45
N TRP A 162 -14.31 12.86 12.57
CA TRP A 162 -13.83 14.19 12.98
C TRP A 162 -13.52 14.30 14.47
N ASP A 163 -14.23 13.55 15.33
CA ASP A 163 -13.86 13.45 16.74
C ASP A 163 -12.46 12.89 16.90
N PHE A 164 -12.14 11.82 16.19
CA PHE A 164 -10.79 11.22 16.20
C PHE A 164 -9.73 12.18 15.66
N PHE A 165 -9.90 12.71 14.44
CA PHE A 165 -8.89 13.56 13.82
C PHE A 165 -8.70 14.88 14.57
N SER A 166 -9.76 15.49 15.10
CA SER A 166 -9.65 16.73 15.87
C SER A 166 -8.89 16.60 17.20
N GLN A 167 -8.54 15.38 17.59
CA GLN A 167 -7.69 15.09 18.75
C GLN A 167 -6.24 14.70 18.35
N LEU A 168 -5.92 14.69 17.05
CA LEU A 168 -4.63 14.28 16.50
C LEU A 168 -4.03 15.41 15.64
N PRO A 169 -3.31 16.38 16.24
CA PRO A 169 -2.72 17.48 15.48
C PRO A 169 -1.79 17.04 14.35
N GLU A 170 -1.09 15.93 14.53
CA GLU A 170 -0.21 15.33 13.53
C GLU A 170 -0.92 14.86 12.25
N ALA A 171 -2.23 14.64 12.29
CA ALA A 171 -3.02 14.21 11.14
C ALA A 171 -3.28 15.31 10.10
N PHE A 172 -3.16 16.58 10.49
CA PHE A 172 -3.61 17.70 9.67
C PHE A 172 -2.76 17.96 8.42
N HIS A 173 -1.51 17.49 8.39
CA HIS A 173 -0.71 17.50 7.17
C HIS A 173 -1.34 16.58 6.11
N GLN A 174 -1.64 15.33 6.47
CA GLN A 174 -2.29 14.39 5.56
C GLN A 174 -3.72 14.83 5.21
N LEU A 175 -4.49 15.34 6.16
CA LEU A 175 -5.85 15.86 5.90
C LEU A 175 -5.83 16.99 4.87
N THR A 176 -4.84 17.91 4.93
CA THR A 176 -4.70 18.96 3.93
C THR A 176 -4.48 18.38 2.52
N ILE A 177 -3.68 17.32 2.39
CA ILE A 177 -3.50 16.63 1.10
C ILE A 177 -4.81 15.97 0.65
N ASP A 178 -5.51 15.29 1.54
CA ASP A 178 -6.74 14.54 1.19
C ASP A 178 -7.88 15.43 0.73
N PHE A 179 -8.04 16.60 1.36
CA PHE A 179 -9.05 17.55 0.98
C PHE A 179 -8.63 18.45 -0.19
N SER A 180 -7.34 18.44 -0.58
CA SER A 180 -6.89 19.06 -1.83
C SER A 180 -7.40 18.30 -3.05
N ASP A 181 -7.10 18.79 -4.23
CA ASP A 181 -7.44 18.11 -5.49
C ASP A 181 -6.75 16.72 -5.61
N ARG A 182 -5.61 16.52 -4.93
CA ARG A 182 -4.88 15.25 -4.91
C ARG A 182 -5.63 14.09 -4.28
N GLY A 183 -6.67 14.35 -3.49
CA GLY A 183 -7.56 13.31 -2.95
C GLY A 183 -8.44 12.64 -3.99
N LEU A 184 -8.56 13.21 -5.21
CA LEU A 184 -9.34 12.68 -6.33
C LEU A 184 -8.50 12.58 -7.61
N PRO A 185 -7.46 11.74 -7.67
CA PRO A 185 -6.73 11.53 -8.91
C PRO A 185 -7.66 10.97 -9.99
N LYS A 186 -7.51 11.46 -11.23
CA LYS A 186 -8.34 11.02 -12.37
C LYS A 186 -8.29 9.52 -12.59
N SER A 187 -7.12 8.93 -12.43
CA SER A 187 -6.90 7.49 -12.36
C SER A 187 -5.54 7.19 -11.74
N TYR A 188 -5.21 5.91 -11.55
CA TYR A 188 -3.93 5.47 -11.02
C TYR A 188 -2.73 5.97 -11.82
N ARG A 189 -2.87 6.21 -13.13
CA ARG A 189 -1.78 6.68 -14.00
C ARG A 189 -1.38 8.13 -13.74
N TYR A 190 -2.30 8.94 -13.22
CA TYR A 190 -2.14 10.40 -13.05
C TYR A 190 -1.83 10.82 -11.61
N MET A 191 -1.21 9.95 -10.84
CA MET A 191 -0.77 10.25 -9.49
C MET A 191 0.70 9.87 -9.26
N HIS A 192 1.38 10.59 -8.37
CA HIS A 192 2.68 10.18 -7.86
C HIS A 192 2.56 9.00 -6.90
N GLY A 193 3.67 8.29 -6.67
CA GLY A 193 3.81 7.31 -5.61
C GLY A 193 4.96 7.69 -4.67
N PHE A 194 4.87 7.24 -3.42
CA PHE A 194 5.88 7.49 -2.39
C PHE A 194 6.07 6.24 -1.53
N GLY A 195 7.31 5.97 -1.12
CA GLY A 195 7.57 5.01 -0.06
C GLY A 195 7.06 5.48 1.30
N SER A 196 6.87 6.79 1.44
CA SER A 196 6.40 7.58 2.59
C SER A 196 7.33 7.47 3.81
N HIS A 197 7.68 6.26 4.24
CA HIS A 197 8.62 5.99 5.33
C HIS A 197 10.04 6.42 5.01
N THR A 198 10.84 6.57 6.05
CA THR A 198 12.29 6.54 5.94
C THR A 198 12.75 5.09 5.95
N PHE A 199 13.51 4.70 4.93
CA PHE A 199 14.21 3.41 4.83
C PHE A 199 15.72 3.64 4.99
N SER A 200 16.51 2.59 4.92
CA SER A 200 17.96 2.71 4.82
C SER A 200 18.51 2.07 3.55
N PHE A 201 19.58 2.66 3.03
CA PHE A 201 20.49 2.03 2.09
C PHE A 201 21.79 1.71 2.80
N ILE A 202 22.41 0.59 2.43
CA ILE A 202 23.70 0.14 2.93
C ILE A 202 24.59 -0.11 1.72
N ASN A 203 25.70 0.62 1.63
CA ASN A 203 26.61 0.52 0.49
C ASN A 203 27.64 -0.62 0.64
N ALA A 204 28.56 -0.74 -0.33
CA ALA A 204 29.60 -1.75 -0.33
C ALA A 204 30.61 -1.59 0.81
N ASP A 205 30.80 -0.36 1.34
CA ASP A 205 31.66 -0.08 2.49
C ASP A 205 30.94 -0.30 3.83
N ASN A 206 29.76 -0.90 3.81
CA ASN A 206 28.87 -1.13 4.95
C ASN A 206 28.49 0.17 5.69
N LYS A 207 28.32 1.28 4.95
CA LYS A 207 27.81 2.58 5.46
C LYS A 207 26.32 2.66 5.22
N ARG A 208 25.60 3.17 6.23
CA ARG A 208 24.16 3.40 6.18
C ARG A 208 23.86 4.82 5.72
N PHE A 209 22.79 4.94 4.91
CA PHE A 209 22.16 6.20 4.51
C PHE A 209 20.66 6.09 4.72
N TRP A 210 20.02 7.12 5.22
CA TRP A 210 18.57 7.19 5.29
C TRP A 210 17.99 7.62 3.95
N ILE A 211 16.89 7.00 3.55
CA ILE A 211 16.33 7.14 2.19
C ILE A 211 14.82 7.37 2.27
N LYS A 212 14.32 8.28 1.41
CA LYS A 212 12.91 8.36 1.04
C LYS A 212 12.75 8.12 -0.46
N PHE A 213 11.78 7.28 -0.84
CA PHE A 213 11.48 6.92 -2.23
C PHE A 213 10.36 7.77 -2.80
N HIS A 214 10.52 8.24 -4.02
CA HIS A 214 9.55 9.02 -4.79
C HIS A 214 9.36 8.41 -6.17
N PHE A 215 8.10 8.32 -6.62
CA PHE A 215 7.73 7.87 -7.96
C PHE A 215 6.92 8.97 -8.64
N ARG A 216 7.54 9.67 -9.58
CA ARG A 216 6.93 10.80 -10.29
C ARG A 216 6.26 10.31 -11.55
N SER A 217 4.92 10.41 -11.63
CA SER A 217 4.18 10.06 -12.84
C SER A 217 4.70 10.87 -14.03
N GLU A 218 5.06 10.20 -15.12
CA GLU A 218 5.46 10.83 -16.38
C GLU A 218 4.24 11.21 -17.25
N GLN A 219 3.04 10.70 -16.91
CA GLN A 219 1.76 11.10 -17.50
C GLN A 219 1.25 12.45 -16.97
N GLY A 220 1.97 13.03 -15.99
CA GLY A 220 1.54 14.23 -15.28
C GLY A 220 0.55 13.93 -14.15
N ILE A 221 0.06 14.99 -13.51
CA ILE A 221 -0.95 14.95 -12.45
C ILE A 221 -2.24 15.52 -13.02
N VAL A 222 -3.31 14.74 -12.95
CA VAL A 222 -4.66 15.15 -13.34
C VAL A 222 -5.62 14.66 -12.26
N ASN A 223 -6.45 15.56 -11.75
CA ASN A 223 -7.44 15.28 -10.72
C ASN A 223 -8.86 15.50 -11.25
N LEU A 224 -9.82 14.81 -10.66
CA LEU A 224 -11.25 15.03 -10.90
C LEU A 224 -11.76 16.15 -10.00
N MET A 225 -12.72 16.90 -10.50
CA MET A 225 -13.56 17.73 -9.64
C MET A 225 -14.58 16.85 -8.90
N ASP A 226 -15.09 17.32 -7.77
CA ASP A 226 -16.00 16.52 -6.92
C ASP A 226 -17.25 16.08 -7.68
N GLU A 227 -17.86 16.96 -8.46
CA GLU A 227 -19.03 16.63 -9.30
C GLU A 227 -18.70 15.63 -10.42
N GLU A 228 -17.48 15.70 -10.98
CA GLU A 228 -17.05 14.74 -11.99
C GLU A 228 -16.86 13.35 -11.37
N ALA A 229 -16.27 13.29 -10.17
CA ALA A 229 -16.08 12.05 -9.42
C ALA A 229 -17.42 11.43 -9.05
N GLU A 230 -18.39 12.18 -8.54
CA GLU A 230 -19.73 11.70 -8.22
C GLU A 230 -20.45 11.12 -9.45
N LYS A 231 -20.40 11.81 -10.58
CA LYS A 231 -20.98 11.32 -11.85
C LYS A 231 -20.29 10.04 -12.32
N LEU A 232 -18.96 9.99 -12.16
CA LEU A 232 -18.17 8.81 -12.58
C LEU A 232 -18.47 7.62 -11.69
N ILE A 233 -18.54 7.78 -10.36
CA ILE A 233 -18.93 6.73 -9.40
C ILE A 233 -20.29 6.12 -9.75
N GLY A 234 -21.23 6.94 -10.16
CA GLY A 234 -22.57 6.50 -10.57
C GLY A 234 -22.61 5.70 -11.88
N LYS A 235 -21.60 5.86 -12.74
CA LYS A 235 -21.52 5.22 -14.06
C LYS A 235 -20.55 4.06 -14.14
N ASP A 236 -19.39 4.19 -13.53
CA ASP A 236 -18.29 3.23 -13.57
C ASP A 236 -17.51 3.23 -12.25
N ARG A 237 -17.81 2.25 -11.42
CA ARG A 237 -17.14 2.08 -10.11
C ARG A 237 -15.69 1.61 -10.26
N GLU A 238 -15.33 1.03 -11.40
CA GLU A 238 -14.03 0.47 -11.77
C GLU A 238 -13.23 1.39 -12.69
N SER A 239 -13.50 2.69 -12.65
CA SER A 239 -12.98 3.66 -13.64
C SER A 239 -11.45 3.72 -13.73
N SER A 240 -10.75 3.64 -12.59
CA SER A 240 -9.27 3.65 -12.58
C SER A 240 -8.69 2.30 -13.01
N GLN A 241 -9.35 1.20 -12.63
CA GLN A 241 -8.96 -0.14 -13.09
C GLN A 241 -9.13 -0.27 -14.60
N ARG A 242 -10.25 0.19 -15.15
CA ARG A 242 -10.52 0.21 -16.59
C ARG A 242 -9.48 1.04 -17.33
N ASP A 243 -9.21 2.28 -16.88
CA ASP A 243 -8.24 3.16 -17.48
C ASP A 243 -6.84 2.53 -17.54
N LEU A 244 -6.38 1.91 -16.45
CA LEU A 244 -5.09 1.22 -16.40
C LEU A 244 -5.04 0.03 -17.36
N PHE A 245 -6.06 -0.85 -17.30
CA PHE A 245 -6.13 -2.05 -18.12
C PHE A 245 -6.15 -1.69 -19.62
N GLU A 246 -7.07 -0.82 -20.02
CA GLU A 246 -7.22 -0.43 -21.43
C GLU A 246 -6.01 0.35 -21.96
N ALA A 247 -5.33 1.15 -21.11
CA ALA A 247 -4.10 1.84 -21.51
C ALA A 247 -3.01 0.83 -21.89
N ILE A 248 -2.82 -0.21 -21.07
CA ILE A 248 -1.83 -1.26 -21.34
C ILE A 248 -2.19 -2.05 -22.60
N GLU A 249 -3.48 -2.43 -22.77
CA GLU A 249 -3.95 -3.17 -23.96
C GLU A 249 -3.71 -2.43 -25.28
N ARG A 250 -3.81 -1.10 -25.29
CA ARG A 250 -3.53 -0.29 -26.50
C ARG A 250 -2.08 0.13 -26.66
N GLY A 251 -1.17 -0.31 -25.74
CA GLY A 251 0.26 0.01 -25.80
C GLY A 251 0.63 1.39 -25.22
N ASP A 252 -0.29 2.07 -24.54
CA ASP A 252 -0.05 3.33 -23.82
C ASP A 252 0.46 3.02 -22.41
N PHE A 253 1.74 2.60 -22.34
CA PHE A 253 2.34 2.07 -21.11
C PHE A 253 2.63 3.17 -20.10
N PRO A 254 1.98 3.18 -18.92
CA PRO A 254 2.22 4.19 -17.92
C PRO A 254 3.59 4.03 -17.26
N ARG A 255 4.23 5.18 -16.99
CA ARG A 255 5.60 5.24 -16.46
C ARG A 255 5.70 6.16 -15.25
N TRP A 256 6.60 5.80 -14.34
CA TRP A 256 6.97 6.64 -13.19
C TRP A 256 8.48 6.70 -13.06
N LYS A 257 9.01 7.90 -12.98
CA LYS A 257 10.40 8.13 -12.62
C LYS A 257 10.62 7.82 -11.14
N MET A 258 11.53 6.92 -10.83
CA MET A 258 11.97 6.65 -9.46
C MET A 258 13.07 7.63 -9.08
N GLN A 259 12.87 8.33 -8.00
CA GLN A 259 13.83 9.26 -7.38
C GLN A 259 13.98 8.94 -5.90
N ILE A 260 15.09 9.34 -5.31
CA ILE A 260 15.36 9.19 -3.87
C ILE A 260 15.82 10.51 -3.26
N GLN A 261 15.50 10.70 -1.99
CA GLN A 261 16.22 11.63 -1.12
C GLN A 261 17.18 10.83 -0.26
N VAL A 262 18.38 11.33 -0.06
CA VAL A 262 19.45 10.65 0.69
C VAL A 262 19.92 11.56 1.81
N MET A 263 19.98 11.00 3.02
CA MET A 263 20.52 11.66 4.21
C MET A 263 21.63 10.79 4.80
N PRO A 264 22.84 11.28 5.01
CA PRO A 264 23.87 10.57 5.78
C PRO A 264 23.37 10.19 7.17
N GLU A 265 23.77 9.01 7.69
CA GLU A 265 23.25 8.49 8.96
C GLU A 265 23.43 9.48 10.12
N GLU A 266 24.59 10.13 10.19
CA GLU A 266 24.96 11.08 11.25
C GLU A 266 24.20 12.42 11.21
N GLU A 267 23.52 12.73 10.12
CA GLU A 267 22.72 13.96 10.00
C GLU A 267 21.36 13.83 10.67
N ALA A 268 20.84 12.61 10.81
CA ALA A 268 19.54 12.38 11.43
C ALA A 268 19.45 12.94 12.86
N ALA A 269 20.54 12.82 13.64
CA ALA A 269 20.61 13.34 15.01
C ALA A 269 20.73 14.88 15.09
N LYS A 270 21.04 15.54 13.98
CA LYS A 270 21.22 17.00 13.90
C LYS A 270 19.99 17.71 13.31
N ALA A 271 19.05 16.96 12.77
CA ALA A 271 17.85 17.50 12.15
C ALA A 271 16.98 18.24 13.18
N LEU A 272 16.32 19.31 12.75
CA LEU A 272 15.43 20.13 13.60
C LEU A 272 14.09 19.43 13.88
N TYR A 273 13.83 18.31 13.24
CA TYR A 273 12.62 17.50 13.39
C TYR A 273 12.99 16.02 13.33
N ASN A 274 12.11 15.16 13.82
CA ASN A 274 12.31 13.72 13.74
C ASN A 274 12.19 13.27 12.26
N VAL A 275 13.31 12.89 11.65
CA VAL A 275 13.41 12.45 10.25
C VAL A 275 12.73 11.10 9.99
N PHE A 276 12.40 10.37 11.05
CA PHE A 276 11.66 9.09 11.04
C PHE A 276 10.16 9.27 11.30
N ASP A 277 9.68 10.51 11.42
CA ASP A 277 8.27 10.81 11.61
C ASP A 277 7.53 10.74 10.27
N LEU A 278 6.63 9.77 10.13
CA LEU A 278 5.84 9.54 8.91
C LEU A 278 4.88 10.70 8.59
N THR A 279 4.60 11.59 9.54
CA THR A 279 3.76 12.77 9.30
C THR A 279 4.52 13.95 8.69
N LYS A 280 5.83 13.80 8.49
CA LYS A 280 6.73 14.84 8.00
C LYS A 280 7.43 14.45 6.69
N VAL A 281 7.68 15.43 5.85
CA VAL A 281 8.53 15.32 4.66
C VAL A 281 9.93 15.86 4.95
N TRP A 282 10.91 15.44 4.15
CA TRP A 282 12.20 16.11 4.08
C TRP A 282 12.13 17.21 3.01
N PRO A 283 12.45 18.48 3.33
CA PRO A 283 12.44 19.54 2.34
C PRO A 283 13.39 19.23 1.17
N HIS A 284 12.93 19.46 -0.06
CA HIS A 284 13.77 19.24 -1.25
C HIS A 284 14.94 20.23 -1.32
N SER A 285 14.85 21.38 -0.64
CA SER A 285 15.96 22.34 -0.49
C SER A 285 17.13 21.74 0.27
N ASP A 286 16.85 20.90 1.26
CA ASP A 286 17.84 20.33 2.17
C ASP A 286 18.34 18.97 1.64
N TYR A 287 17.40 18.15 1.15
CA TYR A 287 17.67 16.85 0.57
C TYR A 287 17.05 16.78 -0.83
N PRO A 288 17.79 17.18 -1.89
CA PRO A 288 17.26 17.19 -3.26
C PRO A 288 16.97 15.79 -3.78
N LEU A 289 16.04 15.70 -4.74
CA LEU A 289 15.71 14.46 -5.41
C LEU A 289 16.84 14.02 -6.36
N LEU A 290 17.28 12.78 -6.24
CA LEU A 290 18.26 12.14 -7.10
C LEU A 290 17.54 11.12 -7.99
N ASP A 291 17.76 11.18 -9.28
CA ASP A 291 17.22 10.22 -10.24
C ASP A 291 17.87 8.84 -10.06
N VAL A 292 17.06 7.80 -10.15
CA VAL A 292 17.50 6.40 -10.05
C VAL A 292 17.17 5.62 -11.32
N GLY A 293 15.92 5.68 -11.76
CA GLY A 293 15.43 4.93 -12.90
C GLY A 293 13.95 5.21 -13.15
N PHE A 294 13.31 4.31 -13.86
CA PHE A 294 11.87 4.39 -14.10
C PHE A 294 11.22 3.00 -14.05
N LEU A 295 9.96 2.96 -13.61
CA LEU A 295 9.08 1.81 -13.82
C LEU A 295 8.18 2.08 -15.03
N GLU A 296 7.93 1.02 -15.79
CA GLU A 296 6.97 0.99 -16.89
C GLU A 296 6.06 -0.22 -16.70
N LEU A 297 4.75 -0.01 -16.76
CA LEU A 297 3.77 -1.09 -16.69
C LEU A 297 3.29 -1.42 -18.11
N ASN A 298 3.50 -2.65 -18.56
CA ASN A 298 3.32 -3.04 -19.94
C ASN A 298 2.61 -4.38 -20.15
N HIS A 299 2.10 -5.00 -19.05
CA HIS A 299 1.38 -6.26 -19.12
C HIS A 299 0.29 -6.33 -18.06
N ASN A 300 -0.92 -6.68 -18.49
CA ASN A 300 -2.05 -6.90 -17.60
C ASN A 300 -1.98 -8.29 -16.96
N PRO A 301 -2.55 -8.50 -15.77
CA PRO A 301 -2.71 -9.84 -15.20
C PRO A 301 -3.59 -10.71 -16.10
N ASP A 302 -3.21 -11.97 -16.28
CA ASP A 302 -4.03 -12.97 -16.99
C ASP A 302 -5.24 -13.39 -16.15
N ASN A 303 -5.10 -13.39 -14.81
CA ASN A 303 -6.17 -13.72 -13.89
C ASN A 303 -6.12 -12.85 -12.64
N TYR A 304 -7.16 -12.07 -12.41
CA TYR A 304 -7.23 -11.12 -11.30
C TYR A 304 -7.08 -11.79 -9.92
N PHE A 305 -7.78 -12.93 -9.69
CA PHE A 305 -7.69 -13.61 -8.40
C PHE A 305 -6.29 -14.17 -8.14
N ALA A 306 -5.73 -14.87 -9.11
CA ALA A 306 -4.42 -15.51 -8.98
C ALA A 306 -3.28 -14.49 -8.77
N GLU A 307 -3.36 -13.34 -9.43
CA GLU A 307 -2.21 -12.42 -9.57
C GLU A 307 -2.41 -11.08 -8.85
N VAL A 308 -3.63 -10.69 -8.52
CA VAL A 308 -3.92 -9.43 -7.82
C VAL A 308 -4.59 -9.66 -6.47
N GLU A 309 -5.62 -10.52 -6.40
CA GLU A 309 -6.30 -10.79 -5.12
C GLU A 309 -5.40 -11.58 -4.17
N GLN A 310 -4.69 -12.60 -4.65
CA GLN A 310 -3.74 -13.38 -3.87
C GLN A 310 -2.36 -12.72 -3.69
N LEU A 311 -2.11 -11.58 -4.33
CA LEU A 311 -0.85 -10.86 -4.16
C LEU A 311 -0.66 -10.44 -2.70
N ALA A 312 0.47 -10.84 -2.14
CA ALA A 312 0.93 -10.49 -0.79
C ALA A 312 2.18 -9.62 -0.89
N MET A 313 2.09 -8.37 -0.47
CA MET A 313 3.22 -7.46 -0.35
C MET A 313 3.48 -7.16 1.12
N ASN A 314 4.73 -7.24 1.54
CA ASN A 314 5.13 -7.04 2.93
C ASN A 314 6.33 -6.09 2.98
N PRO A 315 6.25 -4.93 3.68
CA PRO A 315 7.39 -4.04 3.87
C PRO A 315 8.63 -4.71 4.48
N ALA A 316 8.46 -5.87 5.15
CA ALA A 316 9.57 -6.66 5.68
C ALA A 316 10.37 -7.39 4.59
N ASN A 317 9.88 -7.47 3.36
CA ASN A 317 10.61 -8.07 2.25
C ASN A 317 11.60 -7.05 1.68
N VAL A 318 12.84 -7.14 2.10
CA VAL A 318 13.97 -6.33 1.63
C VAL A 318 15.09 -7.25 1.13
N VAL A 319 16.02 -6.69 0.39
CA VAL A 319 17.21 -7.40 -0.13
C VAL A 319 18.49 -6.75 0.40
N PRO A 320 19.64 -7.42 0.38
CA PRO A 320 20.91 -6.84 0.83
C PRO A 320 21.14 -5.44 0.25
N GLY A 321 21.52 -4.49 1.10
CA GLY A 321 21.72 -3.10 0.71
C GLY A 321 20.47 -2.19 0.84
N ILE A 322 19.32 -2.76 1.19
CA ILE A 322 18.08 -2.05 1.54
C ILE A 322 17.65 -2.53 2.93
N GLY A 323 17.43 -1.61 3.85
CA GLY A 323 17.06 -1.92 5.22
C GLY A 323 15.99 -1.00 5.78
N PHE A 324 15.77 -1.11 7.08
CA PHE A 324 14.74 -0.39 7.81
C PHE A 324 15.30 0.84 8.52
N SER A 325 14.43 1.59 9.14
CA SER A 325 14.76 2.72 10.00
C SER A 325 14.01 2.64 11.34
N PRO A 326 14.33 3.51 12.32
CA PRO A 326 13.59 3.64 13.58
C PRO A 326 12.18 4.23 13.43
N ASP A 327 11.67 4.47 12.22
CA ASP A 327 10.29 4.89 11.98
C ASP A 327 9.29 3.91 12.65
N LYS A 328 8.58 4.38 13.68
CA LYS A 328 7.67 3.54 14.47
C LYS A 328 6.58 2.91 13.62
N MET A 329 6.04 3.65 12.66
CA MET A 329 5.01 3.13 11.76
C MET A 329 5.56 2.03 10.85
N LEU A 330 6.79 2.19 10.33
CA LEU A 330 7.44 1.15 9.55
C LEU A 330 7.64 -0.11 10.40
N GLN A 331 8.17 0.02 11.62
CA GLN A 331 8.40 -1.11 12.53
C GLN A 331 7.10 -1.88 12.83
N GLY A 332 5.99 -1.19 13.08
CA GLY A 332 4.68 -1.83 13.26
C GLY A 332 4.19 -2.56 12.02
N ARG A 333 4.49 -2.04 10.83
CA ARG A 333 4.12 -2.65 9.54
C ARG A 333 4.91 -3.93 9.23
N LEU A 334 6.15 -4.08 9.74
CA LEU A 334 6.95 -5.29 9.53
C LEU A 334 6.26 -6.53 10.09
N PHE A 335 5.55 -6.41 11.22
CA PHE A 335 4.74 -7.48 11.79
C PHE A 335 3.37 -7.61 11.10
N SER A 336 2.63 -6.50 11.03
CA SER A 336 1.20 -6.49 10.68
C SER A 336 0.90 -7.07 9.30
N TYR A 337 1.74 -6.78 8.30
CA TYR A 337 1.52 -7.28 6.94
C TYR A 337 1.71 -8.79 6.82
N GLY A 338 2.76 -9.33 7.43
CA GLY A 338 3.01 -10.76 7.44
C GLY A 338 1.90 -11.53 8.16
N ASP A 339 1.40 -11.01 9.27
CA ASP A 339 0.28 -11.58 10.02
C ASP A 339 -1.02 -11.58 9.19
N ALA A 340 -1.36 -10.45 8.58
CA ALA A 340 -2.52 -10.32 7.72
C ALA A 340 -2.50 -11.29 6.52
N HIS A 341 -1.33 -11.53 5.91
CA HIS A 341 -1.20 -12.46 4.79
C HIS A 341 -1.36 -13.90 5.23
N ARG A 342 -0.84 -14.29 6.41
CA ARG A 342 -1.09 -15.61 6.98
C ARG A 342 -2.57 -15.87 7.26
N TYR A 343 -3.28 -14.86 7.74
CA TYR A 343 -4.73 -14.93 7.93
C TYR A 343 -5.49 -15.05 6.61
N ARG A 344 -5.17 -14.23 5.60
CA ARG A 344 -5.90 -14.18 4.32
C ARG A 344 -5.61 -15.37 3.40
N LEU A 345 -4.37 -15.82 3.31
CA LEU A 345 -3.85 -16.72 2.29
C LEU A 345 -3.25 -18.00 2.86
N GLY A 346 -3.01 -18.07 4.16
CA GLY A 346 -2.36 -19.19 4.82
C GLY A 346 -0.87 -19.02 5.01
N VAL A 347 -0.29 -19.90 5.83
CA VAL A 347 1.12 -19.84 6.25
C VAL A 347 2.10 -20.00 5.06
N ASN A 348 1.70 -20.75 4.05
CA ASN A 348 2.50 -21.02 2.85
C ASN A 348 2.20 -20.07 1.67
N HIS A 349 1.67 -18.86 1.93
CA HIS A 349 1.31 -17.90 0.88
C HIS A 349 2.47 -17.47 -0.03
N HIS A 350 3.71 -17.62 0.41
CA HIS A 350 4.90 -17.38 -0.40
C HIS A 350 5.10 -18.41 -1.55
N GLN A 351 4.37 -19.54 -1.54
CA GLN A 351 4.37 -20.52 -2.62
C GLN A 351 3.39 -20.18 -3.75
N ILE A 352 2.45 -19.25 -3.51
CA ILE A 352 1.57 -18.75 -4.57
C ILE A 352 2.46 -18.06 -5.63
N PRO A 353 2.33 -18.40 -6.93
CA PRO A 353 3.28 -17.98 -7.96
C PRO A 353 3.58 -16.48 -7.99
N VAL A 354 2.57 -15.61 -7.80
CA VAL A 354 2.77 -14.16 -7.77
C VAL A 354 3.57 -13.69 -6.55
N ASN A 355 3.60 -14.48 -5.47
CA ASN A 355 4.32 -14.14 -4.23
C ASN A 355 5.70 -14.82 -4.14
N ALA A 356 5.91 -15.86 -4.93
CA ALA A 356 7.15 -16.62 -4.88
C ALA A 356 8.35 -15.80 -5.38
N PRO A 357 9.51 -15.86 -4.71
CA PRO A 357 10.74 -15.32 -5.26
C PRO A 357 11.10 -15.99 -6.58
N ARG A 358 11.70 -15.24 -7.50
CA ARG A 358 12.19 -15.76 -8.79
C ARG A 358 13.64 -16.22 -8.73
N CYS A 359 14.31 -15.98 -7.60
CA CYS A 359 15.64 -16.50 -7.30
C CYS A 359 15.53 -17.82 -6.50
N PRO A 360 16.59 -18.64 -6.46
CA PRO A 360 16.66 -19.75 -5.51
C PRO A 360 16.55 -19.25 -4.08
N PHE A 361 15.71 -19.90 -3.28
CA PHE A 361 15.59 -19.59 -1.85
C PHE A 361 15.52 -20.86 -1.02
N HIS A 362 16.11 -20.83 0.17
CA HIS A 362 16.20 -21.97 1.08
C HIS A 362 15.95 -21.50 2.51
N ASN A 363 15.12 -22.23 3.25
CA ASN A 363 14.86 -21.96 4.66
C ASN A 363 14.41 -23.25 5.37
N TYR A 364 14.36 -23.22 6.70
CA TYR A 364 13.92 -24.35 7.54
C TYR A 364 12.40 -24.39 7.75
N HIS A 365 11.61 -23.55 7.05
CA HIS A 365 10.16 -23.60 7.13
C HIS A 365 9.64 -24.91 6.54
N ARG A 366 8.72 -25.55 7.24
CA ARG A 366 8.10 -26.80 6.81
C ARG A 366 6.65 -26.89 7.25
N ASP A 367 5.95 -27.86 6.70
CA ASP A 367 4.58 -28.22 7.04
C ASP A 367 3.57 -27.07 6.85
N GLY A 368 2.43 -27.17 7.47
CA GLY A 368 1.35 -26.19 7.37
C GLY A 368 0.43 -26.42 6.17
N ALA A 369 -0.71 -25.74 6.18
CA ALA A 369 -1.75 -25.88 5.16
C ALA A 369 -1.23 -25.56 3.77
N MET A 370 -1.64 -26.34 2.77
CA MET A 370 -1.35 -26.16 1.35
C MET A 370 0.15 -26.13 1.02
N ARG A 371 0.96 -26.88 1.74
CA ARG A 371 2.36 -27.10 1.42
C ARG A 371 2.48 -28.06 0.23
N VAL A 372 2.94 -27.56 -0.94
CA VAL A 372 2.91 -28.30 -2.21
C VAL A 372 4.26 -28.40 -2.92
N ASP A 373 5.36 -27.92 -2.31
CA ASP A 373 6.70 -27.78 -2.88
C ASP A 373 7.67 -28.93 -2.48
N GLY A 374 7.14 -30.05 -2.01
CA GLY A 374 7.96 -31.17 -1.52
C GLY A 374 8.49 -30.98 -0.09
N ASN A 375 8.06 -29.91 0.62
CA ASN A 375 8.29 -29.69 2.05
C ASN A 375 9.78 -29.72 2.48
N SER A 376 10.67 -29.18 1.65
CA SER A 376 12.14 -29.19 1.85
C SER A 376 12.79 -30.60 1.88
N GLY A 377 12.08 -31.63 1.37
CA GLY A 377 12.57 -32.99 1.28
C GLY A 377 12.71 -33.68 2.65
N ASN A 378 13.77 -34.49 2.78
CA ASN A 378 13.99 -35.34 3.97
C ASN A 378 15.21 -34.90 4.82
N GLY A 379 15.75 -33.72 4.57
CA GLY A 379 16.89 -33.16 5.30
C GLY A 379 16.54 -32.69 6.72
N ALA A 380 17.57 -32.35 7.49
CA ALA A 380 17.43 -31.73 8.81
C ALA A 380 16.71 -30.39 8.67
N THR A 381 15.74 -30.12 9.54
CA THR A 381 14.93 -28.90 9.54
C THR A 381 15.15 -28.05 10.79
N TYR A 382 16.33 -28.14 11.38
CA TYR A 382 16.73 -27.48 12.61
C TYR A 382 18.18 -27.03 12.54
N GLU A 383 18.52 -26.00 13.30
CA GLU A 383 19.87 -25.48 13.47
C GLU A 383 20.14 -25.30 14.98
N PRO A 384 21.36 -25.61 15.52
CA PRO A 384 22.51 -26.12 14.78
C PRO A 384 22.36 -27.61 14.42
N ASN A 385 22.94 -28.02 13.29
CA ASN A 385 23.04 -29.41 12.89
C ASN A 385 24.43 -29.71 12.28
N SER A 386 24.78 -30.99 12.22
CA SER A 386 26.05 -31.43 11.66
C SER A 386 25.97 -31.87 10.19
N PHE A 387 24.85 -31.69 9.52
CA PHE A 387 24.61 -32.20 8.17
C PHE A 387 24.92 -31.15 7.08
N GLY A 388 25.13 -29.89 7.43
CA GLY A 388 25.57 -28.83 6.52
C GLY A 388 24.57 -28.49 5.39
N LEU A 389 23.28 -28.57 5.65
CA LEU A 389 22.26 -28.42 4.59
C LEU A 389 22.18 -27.00 4.06
N PHE A 390 22.20 -26.00 4.93
CA PHE A 390 22.16 -24.56 4.61
C PHE A 390 23.31 -23.86 5.31
N GLN A 391 23.72 -22.70 4.76
CA GLN A 391 24.79 -21.87 5.30
C GLN A 391 24.31 -20.46 5.50
N GLU A 392 24.64 -19.87 6.65
CA GLU A 392 24.47 -18.44 6.89
C GLU A 392 25.33 -17.60 5.94
N GLN A 393 24.93 -16.35 5.73
CA GLN A 393 25.60 -15.43 4.80
C GLN A 393 26.01 -14.14 5.55
N PRO A 394 27.01 -14.20 6.47
CA PRO A 394 27.40 -13.06 7.32
C PRO A 394 27.93 -11.85 6.55
N ASP A 395 28.39 -12.03 5.32
CA ASP A 395 28.83 -10.93 4.43
C ASP A 395 27.74 -9.92 4.12
N PHE A 396 26.47 -10.28 4.33
CA PHE A 396 25.34 -9.40 4.16
C PHE A 396 24.87 -8.72 5.45
N SER A 397 25.62 -8.87 6.56
CA SER A 397 25.32 -8.17 7.80
C SER A 397 25.25 -6.66 7.59
N GLU A 398 24.23 -6.03 8.18
CA GLU A 398 24.10 -4.58 8.20
C GLU A 398 25.06 -3.96 9.23
N PRO A 399 25.44 -2.67 9.08
CA PRO A 399 26.16 -1.98 10.13
C PRO A 399 25.31 -1.93 11.41
N GLU A 400 25.96 -1.92 12.57
CA GLU A 400 25.28 -1.81 13.85
C GLU A 400 24.42 -0.53 13.88
N LEU A 401 23.19 -0.66 14.37
CA LEU A 401 22.33 0.47 14.66
C LEU A 401 22.32 0.71 16.17
N THR A 402 22.98 1.77 16.58
CA THR A 402 22.96 2.15 18.00
C THR A 402 21.58 2.71 18.36
N VAL A 403 20.93 2.08 19.33
CA VAL A 403 19.69 2.56 19.94
C VAL A 403 19.99 2.95 21.38
N ASP A 404 19.58 4.16 21.79
CA ASP A 404 19.84 4.72 23.11
C ASP A 404 18.53 5.23 23.73
N GLY A 405 18.46 5.21 25.06
CA GLY A 405 17.34 5.72 25.83
C GLY A 405 16.65 4.69 26.73
N ALA A 406 15.93 5.19 27.73
CA ALA A 406 15.14 4.37 28.64
C ALA A 406 13.87 3.86 27.97
N ALA A 407 13.54 2.59 28.16
CA ALA A 407 12.29 2.01 27.69
C ALA A 407 11.10 2.55 28.51
N ALA A 408 10.21 3.31 27.87
CA ALA A 408 9.01 3.88 28.49
C ALA A 408 7.94 4.17 27.42
N HIS A 409 6.72 4.45 27.83
CA HIS A 409 5.66 4.99 26.96
C HIS A 409 5.89 6.51 26.81
N TRP A 410 6.85 6.87 25.97
CA TRP A 410 7.17 8.29 25.70
C TRP A 410 6.03 8.96 24.92
N ASN A 411 5.62 10.13 25.41
CA ASN A 411 4.59 10.91 24.76
C ASN A 411 5.15 11.57 23.48
N HIS A 412 4.86 10.99 22.33
CA HIS A 412 5.30 11.55 21.04
C HIS A 412 4.75 12.95 20.73
N ARG A 413 3.75 13.43 21.48
CA ARG A 413 3.17 14.78 21.34
C ARG A 413 3.98 15.88 22.04
N GLU A 414 5.04 15.53 22.74
CA GLU A 414 6.02 16.49 23.25
C GLU A 414 6.80 17.16 22.12
N ASP A 415 6.86 16.52 20.95
CA ASP A 415 7.33 17.12 19.70
C ASP A 415 6.24 18.05 19.16
N THR A 416 6.45 19.37 19.24
CA THR A 416 5.38 20.37 19.21
C THR A 416 5.08 20.99 17.85
N ASP A 417 5.90 20.75 16.80
CA ASP A 417 5.66 21.31 15.47
C ASP A 417 4.80 20.38 14.61
N TYR A 418 3.49 20.61 14.65
CA TYR A 418 2.50 19.92 13.80
C TYR A 418 2.07 20.74 12.59
N TYR A 419 2.37 22.05 12.55
CA TYR A 419 1.70 23.00 11.68
C TYR A 419 2.60 23.65 10.62
N SER A 420 3.91 23.68 10.80
CA SER A 420 4.82 24.33 9.86
C SER A 420 4.79 23.70 8.45
N GLN A 421 4.79 22.37 8.36
CA GLN A 421 4.77 21.68 7.08
C GLN A 421 3.40 21.74 6.37
N PRO A 422 2.24 21.48 7.03
CA PRO A 422 0.96 21.74 6.39
C PRO A 422 0.73 23.21 6.03
N ARG A 423 1.29 24.18 6.78
CA ARG A 423 1.29 25.60 6.40
C ARG A 423 2.06 25.83 5.11
N ALA A 424 3.26 25.25 4.99
CA ALA A 424 4.06 25.36 3.78
C ALA A 424 3.31 24.75 2.58
N LEU A 425 2.63 23.63 2.78
CA LEU A 425 1.78 23.03 1.75
C LEU A 425 0.61 23.95 1.36
N PHE A 426 -0.12 24.48 2.36
CA PHE A 426 -1.23 25.37 2.14
C PHE A 426 -0.83 26.59 1.31
N ASN A 427 0.30 27.22 1.64
CA ASN A 427 0.83 28.36 0.91
C ASN A 427 1.26 28.07 -0.54
N LEU A 428 1.43 26.81 -0.93
CA LEU A 428 1.72 26.41 -2.31
C LEU A 428 0.47 26.23 -3.18
N LEU A 429 -0.70 26.14 -2.55
CA LEU A 429 -1.96 25.93 -3.28
C LEU A 429 -2.47 27.26 -3.87
N SER A 430 -3.17 27.17 -4.98
CA SER A 430 -3.81 28.34 -5.58
C SER A 430 -5.07 28.76 -4.80
N GLU A 431 -5.54 29.99 -5.03
CA GLU A 431 -6.77 30.48 -4.40
C GLU A 431 -7.99 29.60 -4.74
N GLU A 432 -8.08 29.12 -5.98
CA GLU A 432 -9.15 28.21 -6.40
C GLU A 432 -9.08 26.87 -5.66
N GLU A 433 -7.87 26.35 -5.38
CA GLU A 433 -7.70 25.14 -4.58
C GLU A 433 -8.08 25.40 -3.12
N HIS A 434 -7.74 26.54 -2.56
CA HIS A 434 -8.19 26.95 -1.22
C HIS A 434 -9.71 26.93 -1.12
N GLN A 435 -10.43 27.55 -2.06
CA GLN A 435 -11.89 27.58 -2.04
C GLN A 435 -12.50 26.17 -2.11
N ARG A 436 -11.91 25.27 -2.90
CA ARG A 436 -12.36 23.87 -2.96
C ARG A 436 -12.13 23.13 -1.65
N ILE A 437 -10.95 23.28 -1.04
CA ILE A 437 -10.64 22.68 0.26
C ILE A 437 -11.61 23.16 1.34
N TYR A 438 -11.88 24.48 1.42
CA TYR A 438 -12.81 25.05 2.38
C TYR A 438 -14.21 24.44 2.23
N THR A 439 -14.70 24.35 1.00
CA THR A 439 -16.01 23.78 0.70
C THR A 439 -16.11 22.31 1.09
N ARG A 440 -15.08 21.51 0.77
CA ARG A 440 -15.03 20.08 1.06
C ARG A 440 -15.01 19.80 2.57
N ILE A 441 -14.18 20.52 3.31
CA ILE A 441 -14.09 20.36 4.76
C ILE A 441 -15.39 20.85 5.42
N ALA A 442 -15.95 21.99 4.98
CA ALA A 442 -17.20 22.51 5.51
C ALA A 442 -18.38 21.54 5.28
N ALA A 443 -18.43 20.86 4.12
CA ALA A 443 -19.46 19.87 3.83
C ALA A 443 -19.48 18.72 4.84
N GLU A 444 -18.32 18.23 5.27
CA GLU A 444 -18.25 17.22 6.32
C GLU A 444 -18.49 17.81 7.72
N LEU A 445 -17.85 18.93 8.06
CA LEU A 445 -17.98 19.54 9.37
C LEU A 445 -19.39 20.05 9.67
N SER A 446 -20.19 20.41 8.66
CA SER A 446 -21.59 20.80 8.86
C SER A 446 -22.47 19.70 9.49
N GLN A 447 -22.01 18.45 9.40
CA GLN A 447 -22.72 17.26 9.85
C GLN A 447 -22.26 16.75 11.23
N VAL A 448 -21.30 17.44 11.88
CA VAL A 448 -20.76 17.02 13.19
C VAL A 448 -21.11 18.05 14.29
N PRO A 449 -21.10 17.65 15.58
CA PRO A 449 -21.36 18.56 16.71
C PRO A 449 -20.41 19.77 16.75
N GLU A 450 -20.89 20.86 17.29
CA GLU A 450 -20.21 22.17 17.31
C GLU A 450 -18.88 22.14 18.07
N ASP A 451 -18.79 21.35 19.13
CA ASP A 451 -17.55 21.19 19.91
C ASP A 451 -16.45 20.48 19.11
N ILE A 452 -16.81 19.49 18.26
CA ILE A 452 -15.89 18.84 17.33
C ILE A 452 -15.48 19.81 16.21
N GLN A 453 -16.44 20.60 15.67
CA GLN A 453 -16.14 21.65 14.69
C GLN A 453 -15.08 22.61 15.24
N LYS A 454 -15.28 23.12 16.46
CA LYS A 454 -14.36 24.08 17.11
C LYS A 454 -12.97 23.50 17.29
N ARG A 455 -12.84 22.23 17.72
CA ARG A 455 -11.53 21.57 17.83
C ARG A 455 -10.82 21.47 16.48
N ALA A 456 -11.54 21.04 15.44
CA ALA A 456 -10.97 20.94 14.10
C ALA A 456 -10.55 22.32 13.54
N LEU A 457 -11.41 23.32 13.66
CA LEU A 457 -11.14 24.70 13.22
C LEU A 457 -9.94 25.31 13.93
N HIS A 458 -9.74 25.01 15.21
CA HIS A 458 -8.54 25.45 15.93
C HIS A 458 -7.25 24.92 15.28
N HIS A 459 -7.19 23.68 14.84
CA HIS A 459 -6.00 23.16 14.15
C HIS A 459 -5.79 23.82 12.78
N PHE A 460 -6.85 24.07 12.02
CA PHE A 460 -6.76 24.79 10.75
C PHE A 460 -6.27 26.24 10.95
N GLU A 461 -6.69 26.92 12.02
CA GLU A 461 -6.22 28.25 12.41
C GLU A 461 -4.73 28.23 12.74
N GLN A 462 -4.25 27.21 13.46
CA GLN A 462 -2.81 27.06 13.77
C GLN A 462 -1.97 26.81 12.50
N ILE A 463 -2.55 26.18 11.47
CA ILE A 463 -1.90 26.04 10.15
C ILE A 463 -1.82 27.42 9.48
N HIS A 464 -2.97 28.07 9.26
CA HIS A 464 -3.05 29.42 8.69
C HIS A 464 -4.40 30.06 9.06
N PRO A 465 -4.45 31.34 9.47
CA PRO A 465 -5.72 32.01 9.79
C PRO A 465 -6.74 31.92 8.65
N ASP A 466 -6.34 32.20 7.41
CA ASP A 466 -7.23 32.15 6.24
C ASP A 466 -7.79 30.75 6.01
N TYR A 467 -7.10 29.69 6.45
CA TYR A 467 -7.59 28.32 6.32
C TYR A 467 -8.85 28.11 7.18
N SER A 468 -8.79 28.51 8.44
CA SER A 468 -9.95 28.43 9.34
C SER A 468 -11.06 29.36 8.93
N GLU A 469 -10.75 30.63 8.61
CA GLU A 469 -11.73 31.63 8.17
C GLU A 469 -12.46 31.18 6.91
N GLY A 470 -11.76 30.67 5.91
CA GLY A 470 -12.34 30.14 4.69
C GLY A 470 -13.33 29.00 4.94
N ILE A 471 -12.97 28.04 5.85
CA ILE A 471 -13.86 26.95 6.25
C ILE A 471 -15.10 27.50 6.96
N ILE A 472 -14.95 28.47 7.88
CA ILE A 472 -16.07 29.10 8.58
C ILE A 472 -17.00 29.80 7.60
N HIS A 473 -16.48 30.54 6.62
CA HIS A 473 -17.27 31.17 5.58
C HIS A 473 -18.05 30.14 4.75
N ALA A 474 -17.41 29.01 4.40
CA ALA A 474 -18.07 27.94 3.69
C ALA A 474 -19.18 27.27 4.54
N LEU A 475 -18.93 27.01 5.83
CA LEU A 475 -19.93 26.47 6.78
C LEU A 475 -21.17 27.36 6.87
N ASN A 476 -20.99 28.70 6.90
CA ASN A 476 -22.08 29.66 6.97
C ASN A 476 -22.96 29.71 5.70
N ARG A 477 -22.45 29.23 4.56
CA ARG A 477 -23.23 29.10 3.32
C ARG A 477 -24.04 27.82 3.25
N ILE A 478 -23.70 26.80 4.03
CA ILE A 478 -24.39 25.50 4.09
C ILE A 478 -25.58 25.56 5.06
N LYS A 479 -25.47 26.37 6.13
CA LYS A 479 -26.54 26.63 7.10
C LYS A 479 -27.62 27.53 6.48
#